data_cd7066bf85bc98192c8bd592545ffe1f
#
_entry.id   cd7066bf85bc98192c8bd592545ffe1f
#
_cell.length_a   1.000
_cell.length_b   1.000
_cell.length_c   1.000
_cell.angle_alpha   90.00
_cell.angle_beta   90.00
_cell.angle_gamma   90.00
#
_symmetry.space_group_name_H-M   'P 1'
#
loop_
_entity.id
_entity.type
_entity.pdbx_description
1 polymer ?
#
loop_
_entity_poly.entity_id
_entity_poly.type
_entity_poly.pdbx_seq_one_letter_code
_entity_poly.pdbx_strand_id
1 'polypeptide(L)'
;MPKSPPTSRLELLQGTLDLIILQTLRWGPLHGYAISQMIRAASQHALRVDAGSLYPALHRLERQRAIRAAWQTSDRNQRVRIYRLTAKGRRQLAAERSRWHRLTEAIAGILTHPTESDA
;
A
#
# COMPACT_ATOMS: atom_id res chain seq x y z
N MET A 1 -12.34 19.20 18.48
CA MET A 1 -12.35 18.60 17.95
C MET A 1 -11.85 18.18 17.25
N PRO A 2 -11.57 17.75 16.95
CA PRO A 2 -10.99 17.32 16.11
C PRO A 2 -11.23 16.80 15.22
N LYS A 3 -11.11 16.68 14.64
CA LYS A 3 -11.05 16.27 13.89
C LYS A 3 -10.92 15.52 13.36
N SER A 4 -11.17 15.13 13.16
CA SER A 4 -10.93 14.24 12.64
C SER A 4 -10.82 13.86 11.79
N PRO A 5 -10.51 13.74 11.34
CA PRO A 5 -10.41 13.36 10.17
C PRO A 5 -10.48 12.31 9.77
N PRO A 6 -10.14 12.01 9.82
CA PRO A 6 -9.99 11.12 8.84
C PRO A 6 -10.98 10.13 8.76
N THR A 7 -12.08 10.38 9.12
CA THR A 7 -13.17 9.47 8.96
C THR A 7 -13.37 9.07 7.54
N SER A 8 -13.00 9.94 6.60
CA SER A 8 -13.07 9.58 5.21
C SER A 8 -11.84 8.84 4.76
N ARG A 9 -10.89 8.65 5.66
CA ARG A 9 -9.66 7.95 5.37
C ARG A 9 -9.46 6.85 6.38
N LEU A 10 -9.18 5.67 5.87
CA LEU A 10 -8.84 4.56 6.73
C LEU A 10 -7.40 4.73 7.19
N GLU A 11 -7.17 4.48 8.46
CA GLU A 11 -5.81 4.47 8.97
C GLU A 11 -5.16 3.17 8.55
N LEU A 12 -3.97 3.29 7.97
CA LEU A 12 -3.25 2.13 7.51
C LEU A 12 -2.16 1.78 8.49
N LEU A 13 -2.20 0.56 8.98
CA LEU A 13 -1.10 0.02 9.76
C LEU A 13 0.10 -0.13 8.86
N GLN A 14 1.29 -0.07 9.46
CA GLN A 14 2.53 -0.10 8.70
C GLN A 14 2.61 -1.29 7.76
N GLY A 15 2.25 -2.48 8.23
CA GLY A 15 2.30 -3.67 7.38
C GLY A 15 1.33 -3.61 6.22
N THR A 16 0.17 -3.02 6.45
CA THR A 16 -0.83 -2.87 5.41
C THR A 16 -0.34 -1.90 4.34
N LEU A 17 0.30 -0.81 4.75
CA LEU A 17 0.83 0.14 3.79
C LEU A 17 1.94 -0.48 2.95
N ASP A 18 2.81 -1.27 3.56
CA ASP A 18 3.86 -1.96 2.82
C ASP A 18 3.27 -2.89 1.76
N LEU A 19 2.27 -3.65 2.13
CA LEU A 19 1.58 -4.54 1.18
C LEU A 19 1.02 -3.74 -0.01
N ILE A 20 0.38 -2.62 0.28
CA ILE A 20 -0.24 -1.81 -0.76
C ILE A 20 0.80 -1.23 -1.70
N ILE A 21 1.90 -0.71 -1.16
CA ILE A 21 2.97 -0.16 -1.99
C ILE A 21 3.58 -1.24 -2.88
N LEU A 22 3.89 -2.40 -2.29
CA LEU A 22 4.48 -3.49 -3.08
C LEU A 22 3.54 -3.91 -4.20
N GLN A 23 2.24 -3.94 -3.93
CA GLN A 23 1.26 -4.32 -4.95
C GLN A 23 1.22 -3.31 -6.10
N THR A 24 1.27 -2.01 -5.80
CA THR A 24 1.26 -1.02 -6.87
C THR A 24 2.49 -1.17 -7.76
N LEU A 25 3.63 -1.50 -7.17
CA LEU A 25 4.86 -1.65 -7.94
C LEU A 25 4.93 -2.96 -8.72
N ARG A 26 4.06 -3.91 -8.38
CA ARG A 26 3.97 -5.13 -9.18
C ARG A 26 3.46 -4.84 -10.58
N TRP A 27 2.66 -3.80 -10.73
CA TRP A 27 2.12 -3.42 -12.03
C TRP A 27 3.15 -2.68 -12.90
N GLY A 28 4.25 -2.24 -12.30
CA GLY A 28 5.32 -1.59 -13.04
C GLY A 28 6.01 -0.55 -12.20
N PRO A 29 7.16 -0.06 -12.67
CA PRO A 29 7.89 0.99 -11.94
C PRO A 29 7.10 2.30 -11.90
N LEU A 30 7.15 2.97 -10.75
CA LEU A 30 6.41 4.21 -10.54
C LEU A 30 7.22 5.16 -9.67
N HIS A 31 7.05 6.47 -9.87
CA HIS A 31 7.54 7.44 -8.91
C HIS A 31 6.54 7.59 -7.77
N GLY A 32 6.99 8.24 -6.67
CA GLY A 32 6.19 8.26 -5.44
C GLY A 32 4.79 8.84 -5.61
N TYR A 33 4.69 9.95 -6.33
CA TYR A 33 3.39 10.56 -6.54
C TYR A 33 2.44 9.62 -7.29
N ALA A 34 2.95 8.92 -8.29
CA ALA A 34 2.14 7.97 -9.04
C ALA A 34 1.69 6.80 -8.17
N ILE A 35 2.54 6.37 -7.23
CA ILE A 35 2.14 5.34 -6.29
C ILE A 35 0.92 5.80 -5.49
N SER A 36 0.99 7.01 -4.94
CA SER A 36 -0.12 7.51 -4.13
C SER A 36 -1.38 7.69 -4.95
N GLN A 37 -1.25 8.14 -6.20
CA GLN A 37 -2.41 8.27 -7.08
C GLN A 37 -3.02 6.93 -7.41
N MET A 38 -2.19 5.91 -7.65
CA MET A 38 -2.69 4.59 -7.97
C MET A 38 -3.41 3.96 -6.79
N ILE A 39 -2.89 4.16 -5.57
CA ILE A 39 -3.57 3.68 -4.38
C ILE A 39 -4.96 4.31 -4.29
N ARG A 40 -5.03 5.61 -4.51
CA ARG A 40 -6.29 6.32 -4.42
C ARG A 40 -7.27 5.85 -5.48
N ALA A 41 -6.81 5.73 -6.72
CA ALA A 41 -7.68 5.32 -7.81
C ALA A 41 -8.15 3.88 -7.66
N ALA A 42 -7.24 2.98 -7.33
CA ALA A 42 -7.56 1.56 -7.21
C ALA A 42 -8.49 1.27 -6.04
N SER A 43 -8.48 2.10 -5.02
CA SER A 43 -9.36 1.94 -3.87
C SER A 43 -10.64 2.76 -4.00
N GLN A 44 -10.89 3.35 -5.17
CA GLN A 44 -12.06 4.19 -5.41
C GLN A 44 -12.14 5.32 -4.38
N HIS A 45 -10.98 5.93 -4.12
CA HIS A 45 -10.79 7.06 -3.23
C HIS A 45 -11.00 6.74 -1.74
N ALA A 46 -11.15 5.46 -1.40
CA ALA A 46 -11.31 5.07 0.01
C ALA A 46 -10.01 5.20 0.78
N LEU A 47 -8.88 4.97 0.12
CA LEU A 47 -7.58 5.05 0.76
C LEU A 47 -6.78 6.21 0.18
N ARG A 48 -6.15 6.96 1.08
CA ARG A 48 -5.25 8.03 0.71
C ARG A 48 -3.97 7.87 1.52
N VAL A 49 -2.84 8.03 0.85
CA VAL A 49 -1.55 7.97 1.51
C VAL A 49 -0.85 9.29 1.21
N ASP A 50 -0.65 10.08 2.23
CA ASP A 50 0.04 11.35 2.06
C ASP A 50 1.55 11.15 2.04
N ALA A 51 2.27 12.19 1.67
CA ALA A 51 3.72 12.13 1.54
C ALA A 51 4.38 11.78 2.88
N GLY A 52 3.81 12.26 3.98
CA GLY A 52 4.37 12.01 5.30
C GLY A 52 4.34 10.55 5.70
N SER A 53 3.41 9.77 5.15
CA SER A 53 3.36 8.32 5.39
C SER A 53 4.06 7.55 4.29
N LEU A 54 3.94 8.01 3.05
CA LEU A 54 4.44 7.28 1.90
C LEU A 54 5.97 7.21 1.87
N TYR A 55 6.64 8.36 2.01
CA TYR A 55 8.08 8.37 1.81
C TYR A 55 8.86 7.64 2.90
N PRO A 56 8.48 7.71 4.18
CA PRO A 56 9.12 6.84 5.16
C PRO A 56 8.93 5.36 4.87
N ALA A 57 7.75 4.98 4.35
CA ALA A 57 7.51 3.59 3.98
C ALA A 57 8.39 3.16 2.81
N LEU A 58 8.52 4.03 1.81
CA LEU A 58 9.40 3.75 0.67
C LEU A 58 10.86 3.59 1.13
N HIS A 59 11.32 4.47 2.02
CA HIS A 59 12.68 4.37 2.55
C HIS A 59 12.88 3.05 3.31
N ARG A 60 11.90 2.64 4.09
CA ARG A 60 11.99 1.40 4.83
C ARG A 60 12.05 0.20 3.89
N LEU A 61 11.20 0.18 2.88
CA LEU A 61 11.18 -0.91 1.91
C LEU A 61 12.47 -0.95 1.09
N GLU A 62 13.03 0.22 0.82
CA GLU A 62 14.30 0.30 0.11
C GLU A 62 15.44 -0.25 0.97
N ARG A 63 15.47 0.10 2.25
CA ARG A 63 16.48 -0.45 3.16
C ARG A 63 16.35 -1.96 3.30
N GLN A 64 15.13 -2.47 3.23
CA GLN A 64 14.89 -3.91 3.28
C GLN A 64 15.18 -4.58 1.93
N ARG A 65 15.52 -3.80 0.93
CA ARG A 65 15.80 -4.28 -0.43
C ARG A 65 14.59 -4.94 -1.09
N ALA A 66 13.41 -4.61 -0.63
CA ALA A 66 12.19 -5.05 -1.28
C ALA A 66 11.90 -4.23 -2.52
N ILE A 67 12.36 -2.98 -2.55
CA ILE A 67 12.25 -2.12 -3.71
C ILE A 67 13.59 -1.48 -3.99
N ARG A 68 13.74 -1.04 -5.23
CA ARG A 68 14.95 -0.35 -5.69
C ARG A 68 14.52 0.98 -6.30
N ALA A 69 15.32 2.01 -6.05
CA ALA A 69 15.03 3.34 -6.58
C ALA A 69 16.14 3.77 -7.54
N ALA A 70 15.74 4.50 -8.57
CA ALA A 70 16.70 5.06 -9.52
C ALA A 70 16.16 6.40 -9.98
N TRP A 71 17.09 7.32 -10.26
CA TRP A 71 16.73 8.62 -10.80
C TRP A 71 16.52 8.51 -12.30
N GLN A 72 15.48 9.17 -12.78
CA GLN A 72 15.21 9.28 -14.21
C GLN A 72 14.82 10.71 -14.51
N THR A 73 14.96 11.07 -15.78
CA THR A 73 14.50 12.38 -16.25
C THR A 73 13.11 12.18 -16.86
N SER A 74 12.14 12.93 -16.36
CA SER A 74 10.78 12.85 -16.86
C SER A 74 10.62 13.56 -18.19
N ASP A 75 9.43 13.44 -18.79
CA ASP A 75 9.11 14.13 -20.03
C ASP A 75 9.23 15.64 -19.90
N ARG A 76 9.08 16.15 -18.69
CA ARG A 76 9.19 17.59 -18.43
C ARG A 76 10.60 17.98 -18.06
N ASN A 77 11.56 17.12 -18.33
CA ASN A 77 12.96 17.37 -18.04
C ASN A 77 13.24 17.57 -16.55
N GLN A 78 12.44 16.91 -15.72
CA GLN A 78 12.63 16.93 -14.27
C GLN A 78 13.19 15.60 -13.81
N ARG A 79 14.04 15.64 -12.79
CA ARG A 79 14.55 14.41 -12.20
C ARG A 79 13.52 13.85 -11.25
N VAL A 80 13.17 12.60 -11.46
CA VAL A 80 12.21 11.89 -10.59
C VAL A 80 12.82 10.59 -10.14
N ARG A 81 12.44 10.17 -8.96
CA ARG A 81 12.92 8.92 -8.40
C ARG A 81 11.90 7.83 -8.70
N ILE A 82 12.33 6.82 -9.46
CA ILE A 82 11.44 5.73 -9.88
C ILE A 82 11.73 4.53 -9.01
N TYR A 83 10.70 3.94 -8.46
CA TYR A 83 10.78 2.76 -7.61
C TYR A 83 10.32 1.54 -8.37
N ARG A 84 10.98 0.41 -8.12
CA ARG A 84 10.59 -0.84 -8.76
C ARG A 84 10.76 -1.98 -7.78
N LEU A 85 9.96 -3.01 -7.96
CA LEU A 85 9.98 -4.18 -7.12
C LEU A 85 11.24 -5.00 -7.42
N THR A 86 11.88 -5.52 -6.37
CA THR A 86 12.99 -6.47 -6.54
C THR A 86 12.43 -7.89 -6.46
N ALA A 87 13.29 -8.88 -6.75
CA ALA A 87 12.89 -10.27 -6.58
C ALA A 87 12.49 -10.55 -5.13
N LYS A 88 13.25 -9.97 -4.19
CA LYS A 88 12.91 -10.11 -2.77
C LYS A 88 11.56 -9.48 -2.47
N GLY A 89 11.29 -8.32 -3.06
CA GLY A 89 10.02 -7.65 -2.87
C GLY A 89 8.85 -8.45 -3.43
N ARG A 90 9.06 -9.14 -4.55
CA ARG A 90 8.01 -10.00 -5.09
C ARG A 90 7.68 -11.13 -4.14
N ARG A 91 8.69 -11.74 -3.54
CA ARG A 91 8.47 -12.82 -2.55
C ARG A 91 7.78 -12.28 -1.32
N GLN A 92 8.19 -11.10 -0.86
CA GLN A 92 7.56 -10.47 0.29
C GLN A 92 6.08 -10.17 -0.02
N LEU A 93 5.80 -9.64 -1.21
CA LEU A 93 4.44 -9.35 -1.60
C LEU A 93 3.57 -10.61 -1.58
N ALA A 94 4.08 -11.71 -2.14
CA ALA A 94 3.33 -12.95 -2.16
C ALA A 94 2.99 -13.44 -0.76
N ALA A 95 3.96 -13.37 0.16
CA ALA A 95 3.75 -13.79 1.53
C ALA A 95 2.75 -12.89 2.24
N GLU A 96 2.84 -11.58 2.02
CA GLU A 96 1.93 -10.64 2.67
C GLU A 96 0.52 -10.74 2.11
N ARG A 97 0.39 -11.01 0.82
CA ARG A 97 -0.93 -11.22 0.23
C ARG A 97 -1.61 -12.46 0.83
N SER A 98 -0.85 -13.53 0.99
CA SER A 98 -1.40 -14.75 1.61
C SER A 98 -1.86 -14.48 3.03
N ARG A 99 -1.02 -13.76 3.80
CA ARG A 99 -1.38 -13.44 5.17
C ARG A 99 -2.63 -12.57 5.23
N TRP A 100 -2.71 -11.60 4.33
CA TRP A 100 -3.87 -10.72 4.26
C TRP A 100 -5.14 -11.50 3.94
N HIS A 101 -5.07 -12.42 2.97
CA HIS A 101 -6.24 -13.23 2.62
C HIS A 101 -6.70 -14.06 3.79
N ARG A 102 -5.78 -14.70 4.51
CA ARG A 102 -6.16 -15.50 5.68
C ARG A 102 -6.80 -14.62 6.75
N LEU A 103 -6.25 -13.44 6.97
CA LEU A 103 -6.78 -12.54 7.98
C LEU A 103 -8.17 -12.06 7.60
N THR A 104 -8.36 -11.61 6.36
CA THR A 104 -9.65 -11.09 5.95
C THR A 104 -10.71 -12.18 5.92
N GLU A 105 -10.36 -13.39 5.53
CA GLU A 105 -11.30 -14.51 5.58
C GLU A 105 -11.69 -14.82 7.02
N ALA A 106 -10.73 -14.82 7.92
CA ALA A 106 -11.02 -15.07 9.32
C ALA A 106 -11.94 -14.01 9.90
N ILE A 107 -11.64 -12.75 9.60
CA ILE A 107 -12.47 -11.64 10.08
C ILE A 107 -13.86 -11.72 9.46
N ALA A 108 -13.94 -11.97 8.17
CA ALA A 108 -15.23 -12.09 7.49
C ALA A 108 -16.07 -13.20 8.11
N GLY A 109 -15.43 -14.33 8.44
CA GLY A 109 -16.14 -15.41 9.10
C GLY A 109 -16.72 -15.03 10.44
N ILE A 110 -15.97 -14.24 11.21
CA ILE A 110 -16.46 -13.76 12.50
C ILE A 110 -17.62 -12.80 12.31
N LEU A 111 -17.48 -11.87 11.37
CA LEU A 111 -18.49 -10.84 11.14
C LEU A 111 -19.78 -11.40 10.57
N THR A 112 -19.71 -12.49 9.84
CA THR A 112 -20.86 -13.06 9.18
C THR A 112 -21.39 -14.31 9.89
N HIS A 113 -20.77 -14.70 11.02
CA HIS A 113 -21.20 -15.90 11.75
C HIS A 113 -22.61 -15.66 12.30
N PRO A 114 -23.55 -16.57 12.03
CA PRO A 114 -24.90 -16.42 12.58
C PRO A 114 -24.88 -16.59 14.10
N THR A 115 -25.65 -15.76 14.77
CA THR A 115 -25.83 -15.88 16.21
C THR A 115 -27.22 -16.39 16.48
N GLU A 116 -27.48 -16.79 17.71
CA GLU A 116 -28.84 -17.22 18.07
C GLU A 116 -29.84 -16.12 17.85
N SER A 117 -29.43 -14.88 18.04
CA SER A 117 -30.34 -13.77 17.85
C SER A 117 -30.68 -13.56 16.38
N ASP A 118 -29.82 -14.05 15.51
CA ASP A 118 -30.08 -13.93 14.06
C ASP A 118 -30.99 -15.04 13.57
N ALA A 119 -31.10 -16.06 14.33
CA ALA A 119 -31.89 -17.21 13.91
C ALA A 119 -33.38 -16.96 14.04
#